data_66469200bccc7e8c44d2ba6fbd93b196
#
_entry.id   66469200bccc7e8c44d2ba6fbd93b196
#
_cell.length_a   1.000
_cell.length_b   1.000
_cell.length_c   1.000
_cell.angle_alpha   90.00
_cell.angle_beta   90.00
_cell.angle_gamma   90.00
#
_symmetry.space_group_name_H-M   'P 1'
#
loop_
_entity.id
_entity.type
_entity.pdbx_description
1 polymer ?
#
loop_
_entity_poly.entity_id
_entity_poly.type
_entity_poly.pdbx_seq_one_letter_code
_entity_poly.pdbx_strand_id
1 'polypeptide(L)'
;FYNTGIATYIWILDQNKEPRRRGKIQFIDATEICAPMRKSMGNKRVEFTDDNIRKITKIYKDFEETERSIIVTADDLTYRDVPMFKVAHYAVGVTDETVAEAMSHKSAFPEHEAVIREMKGRDYNDLPKALKASAKAHGVKMGAPLLKHIMAALAVEDENAPASLDEKRNPVVDAASKVIERVPYLEDVSEHMESEVLPFVPDMQWDESLAKVGTELPLTRLFYKPEESRSLEELDADIAGSLDRIYAMFGEVRSDD
;
A
#
# COMPACT_ATOMS: atom_id res chain seq x y z
N PHE A 1 -28.91 -17.33 -6.44
CA PHE A 1 -28.10 -18.28 -7.17
C PHE A 1 -28.53 -19.70 -6.84
N TYR A 2 -28.86 -20.45 -7.86
CA TYR A 2 -29.34 -21.82 -7.73
C TYR A 2 -28.13 -22.74 -7.52
N ASN A 3 -28.24 -23.65 -6.57
CA ASN A 3 -27.25 -24.71 -6.34
C ASN A 3 -25.84 -24.25 -5.94
N THR A 4 -25.68 -23.08 -5.30
CA THR A 4 -24.38 -22.57 -4.85
C THR A 4 -24.47 -22.04 -3.42
N GLY A 5 -23.36 -22.12 -2.67
CA GLY A 5 -23.19 -21.53 -1.35
C GLY A 5 -22.45 -20.19 -1.34
N ILE A 6 -22.28 -19.56 -2.51
CA ILE A 6 -21.59 -18.26 -2.61
C ILE A 6 -22.44 -17.16 -2.00
N ALA A 7 -21.83 -16.32 -1.18
CA ALA A 7 -22.46 -15.11 -0.66
C ALA A 7 -22.87 -14.17 -1.80
N THR A 8 -24.02 -13.53 -1.66
CA THR A 8 -24.55 -12.58 -2.64
C THR A 8 -24.88 -11.26 -1.95
N TYR A 9 -24.82 -10.17 -2.71
CA TYR A 9 -25.11 -8.84 -2.23
C TYR A 9 -26.34 -8.29 -2.95
N ILE A 10 -27.22 -7.65 -2.20
CA ILE A 10 -28.40 -6.93 -2.72
C ILE A 10 -28.08 -5.44 -2.62
N TRP A 11 -28.11 -4.75 -3.75
CA TRP A 11 -27.90 -3.31 -3.82
C TRP A 11 -29.25 -2.60 -3.98
N ILE A 12 -29.54 -1.67 -3.07
CA ILE A 12 -30.71 -0.81 -3.14
C ILE A 12 -30.23 0.61 -3.43
N LEU A 13 -30.48 1.06 -4.66
CA LEU A 13 -30.09 2.39 -5.15
C LEU A 13 -31.37 3.25 -5.21
N ASP A 14 -31.39 4.35 -4.46
CA ASP A 14 -32.52 5.26 -4.40
C ASP A 14 -32.03 6.71 -4.60
N GLN A 15 -32.56 7.37 -5.62
CA GLN A 15 -32.27 8.79 -5.89
C GLN A 15 -33.13 9.73 -5.04
N ASN A 16 -34.26 9.25 -4.51
CA ASN A 16 -35.22 10.02 -3.72
C ASN A 16 -35.22 9.65 -2.24
N LYS A 17 -34.00 9.43 -1.70
CA LYS A 17 -33.82 9.04 -0.30
C LYS A 17 -34.59 9.95 0.67
N GLU A 18 -35.18 9.37 1.67
CA GLU A 18 -35.70 10.09 2.83
C GLU A 18 -34.65 11.02 3.43
N PRO A 19 -35.01 12.19 4.01
CA PRO A 19 -34.01 13.14 4.54
C PRO A 19 -32.97 12.50 5.49
N ARG A 20 -33.41 11.57 6.35
CA ARG A 20 -32.50 10.87 7.30
C ARG A 20 -31.45 9.96 6.63
N ARG A 21 -31.70 9.55 5.37
CA ARG A 21 -30.83 8.64 4.59
C ARG A 21 -29.96 9.38 3.57
N ARG A 22 -30.17 10.69 3.36
CA ARG A 22 -29.42 11.47 2.38
C ARG A 22 -27.95 11.55 2.77
N GLY A 23 -27.06 11.31 1.80
CA GLY A 23 -25.60 11.30 2.02
C GLY A 23 -25.09 10.09 2.82
N LYS A 24 -25.96 9.13 3.15
CA LYS A 24 -25.62 7.96 3.96
C LYS A 24 -25.81 6.66 3.18
N ILE A 25 -25.02 5.68 3.58
CA ILE A 25 -25.06 4.31 3.06
C ILE A 25 -25.27 3.38 4.26
N GLN A 26 -26.26 2.52 4.18
CA GLN A 26 -26.52 1.51 5.18
C GLN A 26 -26.02 0.15 4.67
N PHE A 27 -25.16 -0.49 5.43
CA PHE A 27 -24.76 -1.88 5.24
C PHE A 27 -25.52 -2.76 6.21
N ILE A 28 -26.03 -3.90 5.71
CA ILE A 28 -26.75 -4.87 6.53
C ILE A 28 -26.10 -6.24 6.34
N ASP A 29 -25.63 -6.81 7.43
CA ASP A 29 -25.18 -8.20 7.46
C ASP A 29 -26.36 -9.14 7.73
N ALA A 30 -26.81 -9.82 6.69
CA ALA A 30 -27.88 -10.81 6.75
C ALA A 30 -27.37 -12.27 6.63
N THR A 31 -26.06 -12.49 6.74
CA THR A 31 -25.44 -13.82 6.51
C THR A 31 -26.00 -14.90 7.44
N GLU A 32 -26.33 -14.57 8.68
CA GLU A 32 -26.91 -15.49 9.66
C GLU A 32 -28.45 -15.39 9.77
N ILE A 33 -29.07 -14.44 9.06
CA ILE A 33 -30.54 -14.32 9.05
C ILE A 33 -31.12 -15.26 7.99
N CYS A 34 -30.97 -16.56 8.18
CA CYS A 34 -31.44 -17.58 7.27
C CYS A 34 -31.96 -18.78 8.06
N ALA A 35 -32.66 -19.70 7.40
CA ALA A 35 -33.12 -20.95 7.96
C ALA A 35 -32.51 -22.14 7.21
N PRO A 36 -32.23 -23.27 7.88
CA PRO A 36 -31.78 -24.46 7.20
C PRO A 36 -32.91 -25.02 6.31
N MET A 37 -32.55 -25.41 5.10
CA MET A 37 -33.47 -26.09 4.17
C MET A 37 -33.78 -27.52 4.66
N ARG A 38 -35.01 -27.95 4.53
CA ARG A 38 -35.40 -29.35 4.83
C ARG A 38 -34.66 -30.36 3.93
N LYS A 39 -34.39 -29.98 2.69
CA LYS A 39 -33.64 -30.77 1.73
C LYS A 39 -32.67 -29.84 0.97
N SER A 40 -31.40 -30.13 1.05
CA SER A 40 -30.38 -29.35 0.34
C SER A 40 -30.57 -29.45 -1.19
N MET A 41 -30.23 -28.34 -1.87
CA MET A 41 -30.16 -28.29 -3.33
C MET A 41 -28.69 -28.09 -3.72
N GLY A 42 -27.98 -29.20 -3.93
CA GLY A 42 -26.53 -29.19 -4.13
C GLY A 42 -25.82 -28.56 -2.93
N ASN A 43 -25.04 -27.50 -3.15
CA ASN A 43 -24.34 -26.77 -2.11
C ASN A 43 -25.20 -25.75 -1.34
N LYS A 44 -26.42 -25.46 -1.82
CA LYS A 44 -27.36 -24.60 -1.12
C LYS A 44 -28.02 -25.35 0.03
N ARG A 45 -27.78 -24.91 1.28
CA ARG A 45 -28.29 -25.56 2.51
C ARG A 45 -29.23 -24.67 3.32
N VAL A 46 -29.31 -23.38 2.97
CA VAL A 46 -30.11 -22.40 3.68
C VAL A 46 -31.04 -21.66 2.74
N GLU A 47 -32.12 -21.10 3.30
CA GLU A 47 -33.12 -20.31 2.59
C GLU A 47 -33.61 -19.15 3.45
N PHE A 48 -34.21 -18.15 2.82
CA PHE A 48 -34.93 -17.09 3.52
C PHE A 48 -36.37 -17.44 3.65
N THR A 49 -36.83 -17.55 4.89
CA THR A 49 -38.27 -17.65 5.22
C THR A 49 -38.90 -16.26 5.24
N ASP A 50 -40.24 -16.20 5.26
CA ASP A 50 -40.98 -14.94 5.42
C ASP A 50 -40.60 -14.19 6.69
N ASP A 51 -40.25 -14.90 7.78
CA ASP A 51 -39.79 -14.29 9.02
C ASP A 51 -38.35 -13.68 8.84
N ASN A 52 -37.47 -14.36 8.18
CA ASN A 52 -36.13 -13.82 7.85
C ASN A 52 -36.26 -12.56 6.98
N ILE A 53 -37.13 -12.59 5.97
CA ILE A 53 -37.42 -11.42 5.11
C ILE A 53 -37.96 -10.26 5.92
N ARG A 54 -38.90 -10.51 6.83
CA ARG A 54 -39.44 -9.48 7.74
C ARG A 54 -38.34 -8.87 8.63
N LYS A 55 -37.45 -9.69 9.19
CA LYS A 55 -36.35 -9.23 10.03
C LYS A 55 -35.40 -8.31 9.25
N ILE A 56 -34.96 -8.75 8.09
CA ILE A 56 -34.08 -7.94 7.23
C ILE A 56 -34.75 -6.63 6.82
N THR A 57 -36.01 -6.70 6.42
CA THR A 57 -36.80 -5.52 6.02
C THR A 57 -37.00 -4.55 7.19
N LYS A 58 -37.15 -5.08 8.42
CA LYS A 58 -37.22 -4.26 9.62
C LYS A 58 -35.93 -3.51 9.87
N ILE A 59 -34.76 -4.18 9.85
CA ILE A 59 -33.46 -3.55 9.99
C ILE A 59 -33.26 -2.43 8.96
N TYR A 60 -33.64 -2.69 7.71
CA TYR A 60 -33.56 -1.68 6.65
C TYR A 60 -34.44 -0.48 6.94
N LYS A 61 -35.72 -0.69 7.41
CA LYS A 61 -36.68 0.38 7.68
C LYS A 61 -36.31 1.20 8.91
N ASP A 62 -35.87 0.55 9.97
CA ASP A 62 -35.50 1.21 11.23
C ASP A 62 -34.36 2.20 11.00
N PHE A 63 -33.39 1.85 10.14
CA PHE A 63 -32.24 2.68 9.83
C PHE A 63 -31.47 3.09 11.08
N GLU A 64 -31.13 2.11 11.89
CA GLU A 64 -30.38 2.27 13.14
C GLU A 64 -29.07 1.49 13.08
N GLU A 65 -28.09 1.94 13.82
CA GLU A 65 -26.82 1.23 13.99
C GLU A 65 -27.02 0.09 15.00
N THR A 66 -26.62 -1.11 14.58
CA THR A 66 -26.69 -2.33 15.39
C THR A 66 -25.50 -3.22 15.02
N GLU A 67 -25.35 -4.36 15.69
CA GLU A 67 -24.30 -5.33 15.30
C GLU A 67 -24.41 -5.81 13.85
N ARG A 68 -25.59 -5.68 13.22
CA ARG A 68 -25.89 -6.12 11.86
C ARG A 68 -26.21 -4.98 10.89
N SER A 69 -26.14 -3.74 11.36
CA SER A 69 -26.43 -2.56 10.54
C SER A 69 -25.46 -1.45 10.86
N ILE A 70 -24.65 -1.08 9.88
CA ILE A 70 -23.67 -0.01 9.95
C ILE A 70 -24.09 1.10 9.00
N ILE A 71 -24.06 2.34 9.48
CA ILE A 71 -24.43 3.52 8.70
C ILE A 71 -23.21 4.42 8.58
N VAL A 72 -22.75 4.65 7.36
CA VAL A 72 -21.59 5.49 7.04
C VAL A 72 -21.97 6.58 6.06
N THR A 73 -21.14 7.61 5.98
CA THR A 73 -21.23 8.61 4.92
C THR A 73 -20.49 8.17 3.67
N ALA A 74 -20.66 8.86 2.55
CA ALA A 74 -19.88 8.59 1.34
C ALA A 74 -18.39 8.91 1.56
N ASP A 75 -18.10 9.93 2.38
CA ASP A 75 -16.72 10.36 2.65
C ASP A 75 -15.96 9.32 3.48
N ASP A 76 -16.63 8.59 4.39
CA ASP A 76 -16.02 7.49 5.17
C ASP A 76 -15.57 6.31 4.27
N LEU A 77 -16.11 6.21 3.08
CA LEU A 77 -15.78 5.17 2.09
C LEU A 77 -14.87 5.69 0.97
N THR A 78 -14.54 6.97 1.02
CA THR A 78 -13.71 7.64 0.03
C THR A 78 -12.28 7.73 0.54
N TYR A 79 -11.34 7.64 -0.36
CA TYR A 79 -9.91 7.72 -0.06
C TYR A 79 -9.18 8.48 -1.16
N ARG A 80 -7.95 8.87 -0.86
CA ARG A 80 -6.98 9.42 -1.81
C ARG A 80 -5.82 8.44 -1.94
N ASP A 81 -5.59 7.93 -3.14
CA ASP A 81 -4.39 7.18 -3.48
C ASP A 81 -3.28 8.17 -3.84
N VAL A 82 -2.37 8.41 -2.91
CA VAL A 82 -1.30 9.39 -3.01
C VAL A 82 0.00 8.70 -3.43
N PRO A 83 0.61 9.09 -4.57
CA PRO A 83 1.87 8.52 -4.99
C PRO A 83 3.02 9.02 -4.11
N MET A 84 3.85 8.08 -3.67
CA MET A 84 5.06 8.32 -2.90
C MET A 84 6.28 7.76 -3.65
N PHE A 85 7.43 8.34 -3.38
CA PHE A 85 8.70 8.00 -4.01
C PHE A 85 9.81 8.04 -2.96
N LYS A 86 10.77 7.14 -3.05
CA LYS A 86 11.99 7.25 -2.25
C LYS A 86 12.84 8.42 -2.72
N VAL A 87 13.46 9.11 -1.79
CA VAL A 87 14.51 10.06 -2.10
C VAL A 87 15.71 9.30 -2.65
N ALA A 88 16.29 9.80 -3.73
CA ALA A 88 17.49 9.21 -4.32
C ALA A 88 18.72 9.62 -3.51
N HIS A 89 19.60 8.66 -3.25
CA HIS A 89 20.86 8.83 -2.59
C HIS A 89 21.97 8.39 -3.54
N TYR A 90 22.76 9.36 -4.05
CA TYR A 90 23.85 9.08 -4.99
C TYR A 90 25.18 9.48 -4.42
N ALA A 91 26.14 8.58 -4.55
CA ALA A 91 27.56 8.87 -4.42
C ALA A 91 28.19 9.09 -5.81
N VAL A 92 29.33 9.78 -5.87
CA VAL A 92 30.08 9.97 -7.10
C VAL A 92 31.01 8.78 -7.33
N GLY A 93 30.64 7.92 -8.28
CA GLY A 93 31.45 6.77 -8.70
C GLY A 93 32.33 7.12 -9.89
N VAL A 94 33.65 7.22 -9.70
CA VAL A 94 34.62 7.41 -10.79
C VAL A 94 35.42 6.14 -10.99
N THR A 95 34.96 5.32 -11.94
CA THR A 95 35.60 4.10 -12.43
C THR A 95 35.87 4.25 -13.92
N ASP A 96 36.68 3.36 -14.50
CA ASP A 96 36.89 3.38 -15.95
C ASP A 96 35.62 3.18 -16.75
N GLU A 97 34.66 2.40 -16.22
CA GLU A 97 33.35 2.16 -16.81
C GLU A 97 32.48 3.42 -16.80
N THR A 98 32.35 4.09 -15.63
CA THR A 98 31.54 5.32 -15.50
C THR A 98 32.16 6.48 -16.28
N VAL A 99 33.48 6.54 -16.38
CA VAL A 99 34.18 7.52 -17.22
C VAL A 99 33.93 7.23 -18.71
N ALA A 100 34.00 5.97 -19.15
CA ALA A 100 33.68 5.60 -20.52
C ALA A 100 32.26 5.95 -20.90
N GLU A 101 31.28 5.68 -20.00
CA GLU A 101 29.89 6.06 -20.18
C GLU A 101 29.73 7.58 -20.25
N ALA A 102 30.32 8.33 -19.34
CA ALA A 102 30.32 9.79 -19.36
C ALA A 102 30.90 10.38 -20.65
N MET A 103 31.93 9.73 -21.21
CA MET A 103 32.56 10.11 -22.46
C MET A 103 31.78 9.68 -23.71
N SER A 104 30.75 8.84 -23.58
CA SER A 104 29.93 8.38 -24.73
C SER A 104 29.11 9.48 -25.35
N HIS A 105 28.91 10.62 -24.67
CA HIS A 105 28.12 11.72 -25.17
C HIS A 105 28.75 12.41 -26.38
N LYS A 106 27.98 12.66 -27.43
CA LYS A 106 28.46 13.27 -28.71
C LYS A 106 29.21 14.61 -28.58
N SER A 107 29.03 15.31 -27.48
CA SER A 107 29.71 16.58 -27.19
C SER A 107 30.86 16.41 -26.18
N ALA A 108 31.25 15.19 -25.86
CA ALA A 108 32.43 14.91 -25.05
C ALA A 108 33.69 14.93 -25.95
N PHE A 109 34.72 15.52 -25.44
CA PHE A 109 36.05 15.56 -26.07
C PHE A 109 37.09 14.94 -25.12
N PRO A 110 38.23 14.46 -25.57
CA PRO A 110 39.24 13.81 -24.72
C PRO A 110 39.61 14.59 -23.47
N GLU A 111 39.64 15.90 -23.55
CA GLU A 111 39.97 16.79 -22.43
C GLU A 111 38.93 16.72 -21.28
N HIS A 112 37.69 16.31 -21.55
CA HIS A 112 36.68 16.10 -20.50
C HIS A 112 37.00 14.90 -19.61
N GLU A 113 37.77 13.92 -20.06
CA GLU A 113 38.16 12.77 -19.26
C GLU A 113 38.92 13.19 -18.00
N ALA A 114 39.88 14.11 -18.14
CA ALA A 114 40.66 14.63 -17.01
C ALA A 114 39.70 15.33 -15.99
N VAL A 115 38.77 16.17 -16.51
CA VAL A 115 37.74 16.85 -15.68
C VAL A 115 36.92 15.85 -14.91
N ILE A 116 36.47 14.75 -15.55
CA ILE A 116 35.62 13.73 -14.92
C ILE A 116 36.40 12.98 -13.83
N ARG A 117 37.67 12.60 -14.11
CA ARG A 117 38.50 11.86 -13.15
C ARG A 117 38.82 12.67 -11.88
N GLU A 118 38.88 14.00 -11.96
CA GLU A 118 39.02 14.88 -10.80
C GLU A 118 37.83 14.89 -9.86
N MET A 119 36.69 14.36 -10.28
CA MET A 119 35.48 14.32 -9.45
C MET A 119 35.49 13.20 -8.40
N LYS A 120 36.49 12.34 -8.40
CA LYS A 120 36.60 11.25 -7.41
C LYS A 120 36.61 11.77 -5.98
N GLY A 121 35.70 11.20 -5.16
CA GLY A 121 35.53 11.57 -3.74
C GLY A 121 34.82 12.89 -3.49
N ARG A 122 34.17 13.48 -4.52
CA ARG A 122 33.29 14.64 -4.34
C ARG A 122 31.90 14.22 -3.87
N ASP A 123 31.21 15.15 -3.20
CA ASP A 123 29.79 15.00 -2.93
C ASP A 123 28.97 15.17 -4.22
N TYR A 124 27.96 14.33 -4.41
CA TYR A 124 27.11 14.36 -5.61
C TYR A 124 26.36 15.69 -5.74
N ASN A 125 25.94 16.29 -4.64
CA ASN A 125 25.23 17.58 -4.64
C ASN A 125 26.13 18.77 -5.05
N ASP A 126 27.45 18.64 -4.88
CA ASP A 126 28.43 19.64 -5.31
C ASP A 126 28.98 19.35 -6.73
N LEU A 127 28.72 18.17 -7.28
CA LEU A 127 29.23 17.72 -8.56
C LEU A 127 29.00 18.71 -9.72
N PRO A 128 27.80 19.31 -9.89
CA PRO A 128 27.54 20.26 -10.98
C PRO A 128 28.46 21.48 -10.95
N LYS A 129 28.76 21.98 -9.75
CA LYS A 129 29.64 23.14 -9.54
C LYS A 129 31.10 22.76 -9.76
N ALA A 130 31.50 21.60 -9.23
CA ALA A 130 32.85 21.08 -9.35
C ALA A 130 33.19 20.80 -10.82
N LEU A 131 32.34 20.15 -11.58
CA LEU A 131 32.49 19.88 -13.02
C LEU A 131 32.64 21.18 -13.83
N LYS A 132 31.79 22.19 -13.59
CA LYS A 132 31.88 23.48 -14.26
C LYS A 132 33.19 24.22 -13.93
N ALA A 133 33.62 24.18 -12.67
CA ALA A 133 34.86 24.81 -12.23
C ALA A 133 36.10 24.13 -12.83
N SER A 134 36.16 22.80 -12.78
CA SER A 134 37.24 22.03 -13.37
C SER A 134 37.29 22.18 -14.91
N ALA A 135 36.14 22.12 -15.59
CA ALA A 135 36.06 22.33 -17.03
C ALA A 135 36.62 23.73 -17.43
N LYS A 136 36.28 24.77 -16.65
CA LYS A 136 36.82 26.11 -16.86
C LYS A 136 38.35 26.17 -16.68
N ALA A 137 38.87 25.45 -15.68
CA ALA A 137 40.33 25.39 -15.43
C ALA A 137 41.06 24.68 -16.56
N HIS A 138 40.47 23.65 -17.15
CA HIS A 138 40.99 22.91 -18.31
C HIS A 138 40.67 23.57 -19.67
N GLY A 139 39.99 24.73 -19.66
CA GLY A 139 39.69 25.47 -20.90
C GLY A 139 38.66 24.81 -21.80
N VAL A 140 37.87 23.85 -21.27
CA VAL A 140 36.84 23.11 -22.03
C VAL A 140 35.47 23.61 -21.71
N LYS A 141 34.53 23.52 -22.71
CA LYS A 141 33.16 23.95 -22.53
C LYS A 141 32.28 22.81 -21.98
N MET A 142 31.62 23.08 -20.85
CA MET A 142 30.67 22.15 -20.26
C MET A 142 29.20 22.63 -20.53
N GLY A 143 28.60 22.15 -21.61
CA GLY A 143 27.22 22.44 -21.94
C GLY A 143 26.25 21.70 -21.02
N ALA A 144 25.03 22.24 -20.81
CA ALA A 144 24.05 21.65 -19.92
C ALA A 144 23.68 20.18 -20.26
N PRO A 145 23.50 19.78 -21.55
CA PRO A 145 23.23 18.37 -21.86
C PRO A 145 24.40 17.44 -21.51
N LEU A 146 25.65 17.86 -21.78
CA LEU A 146 26.85 17.09 -21.43
C LEU A 146 26.99 16.96 -19.90
N LEU A 147 26.81 18.08 -19.18
CA LEU A 147 26.84 18.09 -17.71
C LEU A 147 25.84 17.07 -17.14
N LYS A 148 24.60 17.11 -17.62
CA LYS A 148 23.54 16.19 -17.16
C LYS A 148 23.90 14.73 -17.47
N HIS A 149 24.47 14.46 -18.62
CA HIS A 149 24.90 13.11 -18.99
C HIS A 149 26.06 12.60 -18.10
N ILE A 150 27.07 13.45 -17.86
CA ILE A 150 28.16 13.11 -16.96
C ILE A 150 27.66 12.85 -15.54
N MET A 151 26.78 13.69 -15.03
CA MET A 151 26.19 13.50 -13.70
C MET A 151 25.45 12.17 -13.60
N ALA A 152 24.65 11.83 -14.61
CA ALA A 152 23.94 10.55 -14.65
C ALA A 152 24.89 9.35 -14.71
N ALA A 153 25.97 9.44 -15.49
CA ALA A 153 26.97 8.38 -15.61
C ALA A 153 27.79 8.15 -14.33
N LEU A 154 28.01 9.23 -13.55
CA LEU A 154 28.76 9.16 -12.29
C LEU A 154 27.87 8.89 -11.06
N ALA A 155 26.55 8.88 -11.20
CA ALA A 155 25.60 8.60 -10.12
C ALA A 155 25.64 7.09 -9.78
N VAL A 156 26.08 6.76 -8.58
CA VAL A 156 26.02 5.40 -8.04
C VAL A 156 25.12 5.45 -6.82
N GLU A 157 24.13 4.56 -6.78
CA GLU A 157 23.25 4.45 -5.64
C GLU A 157 24.03 4.06 -4.38
N ASP A 158 23.87 4.82 -3.31
CA ASP A 158 24.48 4.57 -2.01
C ASP A 158 23.56 5.10 -0.90
N GLU A 159 22.91 4.20 -0.19
CA GLU A 159 21.99 4.51 0.90
C GLU A 159 22.64 5.32 2.05
N ASN A 160 23.98 5.29 2.15
CA ASN A 160 24.71 6.06 3.15
C ASN A 160 25.08 7.47 2.66
N ALA A 161 24.91 7.77 1.38
CA ALA A 161 25.14 9.10 0.84
C ALA A 161 24.04 10.08 1.31
N PRO A 162 24.33 11.39 1.38
CA PRO A 162 23.29 12.40 1.61
C PRO A 162 22.21 12.35 0.54
N ALA A 163 20.99 12.79 0.89
CA ALA A 163 19.90 12.98 -0.06
C ALA A 163 20.36 13.79 -1.28
N SER A 164 20.13 13.29 -2.47
CA SER A 164 20.48 13.97 -3.71
C SER A 164 19.51 15.12 -3.96
N LEU A 165 20.03 16.30 -4.30
CA LEU A 165 19.27 17.50 -4.51
C LEU A 165 19.29 17.96 -5.96
N ASP A 166 18.17 18.51 -6.43
CA ASP A 166 18.08 19.17 -7.72
C ASP A 166 18.73 20.58 -7.71
N GLU A 167 18.70 21.27 -8.86
CA GLU A 167 19.25 22.64 -8.98
C GLU A 167 18.55 23.66 -8.05
N LYS A 168 17.32 23.38 -7.62
CA LYS A 168 16.54 24.22 -6.69
C LYS A 168 16.67 23.77 -5.24
N ARG A 169 17.51 22.76 -4.98
CA ARG A 169 17.71 22.14 -3.67
C ARG A 169 16.50 21.36 -3.15
N ASN A 170 15.63 20.88 -4.01
CA ASN A 170 14.61 19.90 -3.65
C ASN A 170 15.19 18.50 -3.72
N PRO A 171 14.75 17.56 -2.85
CA PRO A 171 15.14 16.16 -2.95
C PRO A 171 14.81 15.58 -4.34
N VAL A 172 15.76 14.91 -4.94
CA VAL A 172 15.54 14.13 -6.15
C VAL A 172 14.88 12.83 -5.75
N VAL A 173 13.79 12.47 -6.42
CA VAL A 173 13.09 11.22 -6.16
C VAL A 173 13.41 10.17 -7.20
N ASP A 174 13.50 8.92 -6.77
CA ASP A 174 13.57 7.77 -7.68
C ASP A 174 12.18 7.45 -8.22
N ALA A 175 11.95 7.71 -9.49
CA ALA A 175 10.68 7.45 -10.16
C ALA A 175 10.33 5.95 -10.23
N ALA A 176 11.32 5.06 -10.17
CA ALA A 176 11.11 3.61 -10.19
C ALA A 176 10.60 3.08 -8.84
N SER A 177 10.85 3.81 -7.74
CA SER A 177 10.43 3.45 -6.39
C SER A 177 8.96 3.80 -6.08
N LYS A 178 8.18 4.22 -7.08
CA LYS A 178 6.80 4.66 -6.88
C LYS A 178 5.96 3.65 -6.11
N VAL A 179 5.40 4.08 -4.99
CA VAL A 179 4.41 3.36 -4.18
C VAL A 179 3.17 4.23 -4.05
N ILE A 180 2.05 3.62 -3.75
CA ILE A 180 0.79 4.34 -3.51
C ILE A 180 0.41 4.17 -2.05
N GLU A 181 0.21 5.28 -1.34
CA GLU A 181 -0.38 5.29 -0.01
C GLU A 181 -1.85 5.67 -0.09
N ARG A 182 -2.68 4.95 0.66
CA ARG A 182 -4.11 5.18 0.71
C ARG A 182 -4.49 5.97 1.95
N VAL A 183 -4.75 7.24 1.77
CA VAL A 183 -5.14 8.17 2.83
C VAL A 183 -6.66 8.29 2.87
N PRO A 184 -7.32 8.10 4.05
CA PRO A 184 -8.74 8.38 4.22
C PRO A 184 -9.09 9.79 3.76
N TYR A 185 -10.24 9.96 3.11
CA TYR A 185 -10.59 11.25 2.47
C TYR A 185 -10.70 12.41 3.46
N LEU A 186 -11.14 12.12 4.68
CA LEU A 186 -11.32 13.11 5.75
C LEU A 186 -10.02 13.47 6.49
N GLU A 187 -8.94 12.72 6.29
CA GLU A 187 -7.65 12.98 6.91
C GLU A 187 -6.82 13.98 6.09
N ASP A 188 -6.01 14.78 6.75
CA ASP A 188 -5.00 15.60 6.09
C ASP A 188 -3.86 14.69 5.60
N VAL A 189 -3.45 14.87 4.33
CA VAL A 189 -2.43 14.00 3.71
C VAL A 189 -1.08 14.16 4.41
N SER A 190 -0.69 15.39 4.74
CA SER A 190 0.61 15.62 5.37
C SER A 190 0.65 15.05 6.78
N GLU A 191 -0.40 15.25 7.58
CA GLU A 191 -0.51 14.67 8.92
C GLU A 191 -0.47 13.13 8.87
N HIS A 192 -1.19 12.52 7.92
CA HIS A 192 -1.16 11.07 7.71
C HIS A 192 0.25 10.57 7.35
N MET A 193 0.92 11.24 6.40
CA MET A 193 2.28 10.84 6.00
C MET A 193 3.29 10.98 7.14
N GLU A 194 3.18 12.03 7.96
CA GLU A 194 4.06 12.25 9.11
C GLU A 194 3.85 11.24 10.23
N SER A 195 2.61 10.80 10.47
CA SER A 195 2.28 9.87 11.56
C SER A 195 2.41 8.40 11.16
N GLU A 196 1.99 8.03 9.96
CA GLU A 196 1.83 6.63 9.56
C GLU A 196 2.95 6.13 8.63
N VAL A 197 3.61 7.03 7.88
CA VAL A 197 4.60 6.64 6.86
C VAL A 197 6.02 6.97 7.27
N LEU A 198 6.31 8.23 7.57
CA LEU A 198 7.68 8.68 7.85
C LEU A 198 8.36 8.01 9.05
N PRO A 199 7.65 7.57 10.12
CA PRO A 199 8.29 6.83 11.21
C PRO A 199 8.90 5.49 10.78
N PHE A 200 8.39 4.90 9.70
CA PHE A 200 8.85 3.60 9.17
C PHE A 200 9.76 3.77 7.95
N VAL A 201 9.53 4.80 7.15
CA VAL A 201 10.30 5.08 5.92
C VAL A 201 10.57 6.59 5.84
N PRO A 202 11.60 7.10 6.54
CA PRO A 202 11.84 8.54 6.69
C PRO A 202 12.22 9.25 5.39
N ASP A 203 12.72 8.52 4.39
CA ASP A 203 13.20 9.07 3.11
C ASP A 203 12.14 9.01 1.99
N MET A 204 10.86 9.14 2.35
CA MET A 204 9.78 9.20 1.38
C MET A 204 9.37 10.65 1.10
N GLN A 205 9.08 10.92 -0.18
CA GLN A 205 8.45 12.15 -0.66
C GLN A 205 7.14 11.78 -1.34
N TRP A 206 6.12 12.59 -1.19
CA TRP A 206 4.82 12.38 -1.83
C TRP A 206 4.41 13.56 -2.68
N ASP A 207 3.55 13.32 -3.65
CA ASP A 207 2.98 14.35 -4.51
C ASP A 207 1.45 14.29 -4.45
N GLU A 208 0.87 15.16 -3.61
CA GLU A 208 -0.58 15.24 -3.45
C GLU A 208 -1.28 15.72 -4.73
N SER A 209 -0.59 16.48 -5.61
CA SER A 209 -1.17 16.96 -6.86
C SER A 209 -1.49 15.83 -7.84
N LEU A 210 -0.85 14.68 -7.66
CA LEU A 210 -1.06 13.46 -8.44
C LEU A 210 -2.00 12.46 -7.74
N ALA A 211 -2.56 12.82 -6.59
CA ALA A 211 -3.47 11.95 -5.85
C ALA A 211 -4.74 11.66 -6.65
N LYS A 212 -5.21 10.43 -6.52
CA LYS A 212 -6.45 9.99 -7.16
C LYS A 212 -7.49 9.68 -6.09
N VAL A 213 -8.68 10.26 -6.25
CA VAL A 213 -9.81 9.96 -5.36
C VAL A 213 -10.48 8.68 -5.83
N GLY A 214 -10.70 7.76 -4.90
CA GLY A 214 -11.42 6.52 -5.11
C GLY A 214 -12.44 6.28 -4.01
N THR A 215 -13.35 5.32 -4.22
CA THR A 215 -14.32 4.87 -3.22
C THR A 215 -14.28 3.36 -3.15
N GLU A 216 -14.20 2.81 -1.95
CA GLU A 216 -14.21 1.37 -1.69
C GLU A 216 -15.38 1.01 -0.77
N LEU A 217 -16.07 -0.07 -1.11
CA LEU A 217 -17.13 -0.65 -0.28
C LEU A 217 -16.60 -1.92 0.40
N PRO A 218 -15.99 -1.82 1.59
CA PRO A 218 -15.34 -2.94 2.26
C PRO A 218 -16.35 -3.86 2.94
N LEU A 219 -17.24 -4.51 2.17
CA LEU A 219 -18.42 -5.26 2.63
C LEU A 219 -18.10 -6.34 3.66
N THR A 220 -16.94 -6.98 3.55
CA THR A 220 -16.52 -8.01 4.52
C THR A 220 -15.84 -7.41 5.75
N ARG A 221 -15.04 -6.34 5.57
CA ARG A 221 -14.26 -5.73 6.66
C ARG A 221 -15.12 -4.96 7.65
N LEU A 222 -16.22 -4.34 7.19
CA LEU A 222 -17.09 -3.54 8.05
C LEU A 222 -17.72 -4.33 9.20
N PHE A 223 -18.02 -5.62 8.98
CA PHE A 223 -18.61 -6.50 10.01
C PHE A 223 -17.60 -7.47 10.59
N TYR A 224 -16.32 -7.37 10.18
CA TYR A 224 -15.29 -8.25 10.71
C TYR A 224 -15.00 -7.91 12.18
N LYS A 225 -15.20 -8.89 13.05
CA LYS A 225 -14.78 -8.84 14.44
C LYS A 225 -13.54 -9.73 14.56
N PRO A 226 -12.37 -9.18 14.90
CA PRO A 226 -11.19 -10.02 15.11
C PRO A 226 -11.47 -10.96 16.28
N GLU A 227 -11.23 -12.27 16.06
CA GLU A 227 -11.23 -13.22 17.15
C GLU A 227 -9.98 -12.98 18.01
N GLU A 228 -10.14 -12.93 19.31
CA GLU A 228 -9.00 -12.88 20.22
C GLU A 228 -8.16 -14.16 20.04
N SER A 229 -6.89 -13.95 19.75
CA SER A 229 -5.96 -15.08 19.63
C SER A 229 -5.85 -15.79 20.97
N ARG A 230 -6.08 -17.08 20.98
CA ARG A 230 -5.87 -17.92 22.18
C ARG A 230 -4.41 -17.86 22.59
N SER A 231 -4.14 -17.91 23.88
CA SER A 231 -2.77 -17.95 24.39
C SER A 231 -2.02 -19.21 23.90
N LEU A 232 -0.70 -19.12 23.79
CA LEU A 232 0.12 -20.29 23.42
C LEU A 232 -0.05 -21.44 24.44
N GLU A 233 -0.21 -21.09 25.73
CA GLU A 233 -0.42 -22.05 26.81
C GLU A 233 -1.74 -22.84 26.66
N GLU A 234 -2.83 -22.15 26.22
CA GLU A 234 -4.10 -22.82 25.94
C GLU A 234 -4.02 -23.72 24.69
N LEU A 235 -3.30 -23.29 23.67
CA LEU A 235 -3.08 -24.08 22.45
C LEU A 235 -2.23 -25.33 22.75
N ASP A 236 -1.16 -25.18 23.53
CA ASP A 236 -0.29 -26.28 23.94
C ASP A 236 -1.04 -27.29 24.79
N ALA A 237 -1.90 -26.82 25.72
CA ALA A 237 -2.74 -27.71 26.54
C ALA A 237 -3.74 -28.50 25.67
N ASP A 238 -4.36 -27.88 24.69
CA ASP A 238 -5.27 -28.56 23.77
C ASP A 238 -4.56 -29.59 22.88
N ILE A 239 -3.36 -29.26 22.41
CA ILE A 239 -2.51 -30.19 21.64
C ILE A 239 -2.13 -31.38 22.49
N ALA A 240 -1.63 -31.15 23.72
CA ALA A 240 -1.28 -32.21 24.65
C ALA A 240 -2.47 -33.12 24.95
N GLY A 241 -3.63 -32.55 25.28
CA GLY A 241 -4.86 -33.32 25.51
C GLY A 241 -5.37 -34.10 24.28
N SER A 242 -5.08 -33.63 23.09
CA SER A 242 -5.39 -34.35 21.85
C SER A 242 -4.43 -35.53 21.63
N LEU A 243 -3.14 -35.33 21.90
CA LEU A 243 -2.14 -36.39 21.82
C LEU A 243 -2.43 -37.50 22.85
N ASP A 244 -2.78 -37.15 24.11
CA ASP A 244 -3.13 -38.12 25.12
C ASP A 244 -4.34 -38.99 24.70
N ARG A 245 -5.35 -38.37 24.09
CA ARG A 245 -6.50 -39.12 23.55
C ARG A 245 -6.09 -40.08 22.44
N ILE A 246 -5.22 -39.65 21.53
CA ILE A 246 -4.69 -40.49 20.47
C ILE A 246 -3.90 -41.68 21.05
N TYR A 247 -3.03 -41.44 22.03
CA TYR A 247 -2.28 -42.50 22.69
C TYR A 247 -3.19 -43.50 23.41
N ALA A 248 -4.23 -43.01 24.10
CA ALA A 248 -5.22 -43.89 24.73
C ALA A 248 -5.92 -44.81 23.73
N MET A 249 -6.37 -44.23 22.59
CA MET A 249 -7.02 -45.00 21.51
C MET A 249 -6.06 -46.08 20.92
N PHE A 250 -4.77 -45.73 20.72
CA PHE A 250 -3.78 -46.72 20.29
C PHE A 250 -3.49 -47.81 21.34
N GLY A 251 -3.58 -47.48 22.65
CA GLY A 251 -3.46 -48.44 23.75
C GLY A 251 -4.60 -49.45 23.75
N GLU A 252 -5.84 -49.02 23.51
CA GLU A 252 -7.01 -49.88 23.42
C GLU A 252 -6.90 -50.87 22.25
N VAL A 253 -6.49 -50.43 21.08
CA VAL A 253 -6.31 -51.28 19.89
C VAL A 253 -5.23 -52.37 20.11
N ARG A 254 -4.20 -52.09 20.95
CA ARG A 254 -3.14 -53.04 21.25
C ARG A 254 -3.51 -54.06 22.35
N SER A 255 -4.56 -53.82 23.13
CA SER A 255 -5.01 -54.71 24.18
C SER A 255 -6.04 -55.75 23.72
N ASP A 256 -6.55 -55.60 22.48
CA ASP A 256 -7.53 -56.54 21.89
C ASP A 256 -6.89 -57.63 20.98
N ASP A 257 -5.54 -57.69 20.92
CA ASP A 257 -4.76 -58.77 20.30
C ASP A 257 -4.10 -59.63 21.39
#